data_e24116f2535b2494c10b49990070b37b
#
_entry.id   e24116f2535b2494c10b49990070b37b
#
_cell.length_a   1.000
_cell.length_b   1.000
_cell.length_c   1.000
_cell.angle_alpha   90.00
_cell.angle_beta   90.00
_cell.angle_gamma   90.00
#
_symmetry.space_group_name_H-M   'P 1'
#
loop_
_entity.id
_entity.type
_entity.pdbx_description
1 polymer ?
#
loop_
_entity_poly.entity_id
_entity_poly.type
_entity_poly.pdbx_seq_one_letter_code
_entity_poly.pdbx_strand_id
1 'polypeptide(L)'
;LPICEAIAACARTLGEAPDADSDLHRSDAVTLGPLRAAADRAALRRRFHDDHVHAVHRPADAASASLFESLSAARLDALGVRWLAGVAKNLVGFPGVDADGLRWLAFEQFSGVTAPPEKRDVVALARAALTPDLLTGLADLASLTTEHWGFAASAARWCATASGQVPVDVPRQAGPRFNIPDAPGGTDPRRG
;
A
#
# COMPACT_ATOMS: atom_id res chain seq x y z
N LEU A 1 -2.80 -19.08 -18.97
CA LEU A 1 -4.17 -18.61 -18.73
C LEU A 1 -4.78 -19.12 -17.42
N PRO A 2 -4.80 -20.45 -17.08
CA PRO A 2 -5.47 -20.92 -15.86
C PRO A 2 -4.84 -20.37 -14.56
N ILE A 3 -3.55 -20.05 -14.55
CA ILE A 3 -2.85 -19.52 -13.38
C ILE A 3 -3.25 -18.08 -13.10
N CYS A 4 -3.36 -17.23 -14.10
CA CYS A 4 -3.81 -15.85 -13.96
C CYS A 4 -5.25 -15.79 -13.45
N GLU A 5 -6.12 -16.64 -13.96
CA GLU A 5 -7.50 -16.76 -13.48
C GLU A 5 -7.59 -17.20 -12.03
N ALA A 6 -6.76 -18.18 -11.61
CA ALA A 6 -6.69 -18.61 -10.23
C ALA A 6 -6.22 -17.50 -9.28
N ILE A 7 -5.21 -16.70 -9.69
CA ILE A 7 -4.71 -15.57 -8.93
C ILE A 7 -5.78 -14.47 -8.85
N ALA A 8 -6.46 -14.18 -9.95
CA ALA A 8 -7.57 -13.23 -10.00
C ALA A 8 -8.73 -13.67 -9.09
N ALA A 9 -9.09 -14.95 -9.10
CA ALA A 9 -10.10 -15.50 -8.21
C ALA A 9 -9.70 -15.37 -6.74
N CYS A 10 -8.44 -15.65 -6.41
CA CYS A 10 -7.90 -15.46 -5.06
C CYS A 10 -7.98 -13.99 -4.63
N ALA A 11 -7.61 -13.04 -5.48
CA ALA A 11 -7.69 -11.61 -5.20
C ALA A 11 -9.15 -11.16 -4.98
N ARG A 12 -10.11 -11.66 -5.75
CA ARG A 12 -11.54 -11.38 -5.55
C ARG A 12 -12.05 -11.92 -4.22
N THR A 13 -11.68 -13.14 -3.88
CA THR A 13 -12.10 -13.77 -2.61
C THR A 13 -11.52 -13.05 -1.40
N LEU A 14 -10.23 -12.74 -1.41
CA LEU A 14 -9.55 -12.02 -0.33
C LEU A 14 -10.05 -10.57 -0.20
N GLY A 15 -10.37 -9.94 -1.33
CA GLY A 15 -10.89 -8.57 -1.36
C GLY A 15 -12.40 -8.46 -1.06
N GLU A 16 -13.11 -9.59 -0.89
CA GLU A 16 -14.58 -9.62 -0.73
C GLU A 16 -15.34 -8.87 -1.86
N ALA A 17 -14.75 -8.82 -3.06
CA ALA A 17 -15.30 -8.12 -4.23
C ALA A 17 -15.43 -9.08 -5.41
N PRO A 18 -16.56 -9.79 -5.55
CA PRO A 18 -16.72 -10.85 -6.56
C PRO A 18 -16.64 -10.31 -8.00
N ASP A 19 -17.04 -9.06 -8.21
CA ASP A 19 -17.15 -8.46 -9.55
C ASP A 19 -15.88 -7.69 -9.98
N ALA A 20 -14.82 -7.73 -9.17
CA ALA A 20 -13.60 -7.05 -9.51
C ALA A 20 -12.87 -7.76 -10.64
N ASP A 21 -12.95 -7.19 -11.82
CA ASP A 21 -12.10 -7.57 -12.93
C ASP A 21 -10.64 -7.20 -12.58
N SER A 22 -9.76 -8.18 -12.61
CA SER A 22 -8.38 -7.92 -12.23
C SER A 22 -7.59 -7.56 -13.47
N ASP A 23 -6.95 -6.40 -13.45
CA ASP A 23 -5.98 -5.94 -14.47
C ASP A 23 -4.77 -6.87 -14.64
N LEU A 24 -4.83 -8.06 -14.01
CA LEU A 24 -3.79 -9.07 -13.99
C LEU A 24 -3.61 -9.81 -15.33
N HIS A 25 -4.53 -9.62 -16.28
CA HIS A 25 -4.52 -10.35 -17.56
C HIS A 25 -3.50 -9.84 -18.59
N ARG A 26 -2.74 -8.78 -18.33
CA ARG A 26 -2.00 -8.03 -19.36
C ARG A 26 -0.48 -8.20 -19.40
N SER A 27 0.10 -9.17 -18.71
CA SER A 27 1.57 -9.27 -18.72
C SER A 27 2.07 -10.63 -19.19
N ASP A 28 2.61 -10.66 -20.40
CA ASP A 28 3.18 -11.87 -21.04
C ASP A 28 4.53 -12.32 -20.47
N ALA A 29 5.10 -11.59 -19.49
CA ALA A 29 6.44 -11.87 -18.94
C ALA A 29 6.52 -11.81 -17.41
N VAL A 30 5.40 -11.89 -16.69
CA VAL A 30 5.41 -11.73 -15.22
C VAL A 30 5.68 -13.06 -14.54
N THR A 31 6.73 -13.10 -13.73
CA THR A 31 6.96 -14.21 -12.81
C THR A 31 5.82 -14.30 -11.79
N LEU A 32 5.43 -15.50 -11.43
CA LEU A 32 4.26 -15.79 -10.59
C LEU A 32 4.29 -15.09 -9.22
N GLY A 33 5.47 -14.89 -8.65
CA GLY A 33 5.66 -14.29 -7.35
C GLY A 33 5.24 -12.82 -7.28
N PRO A 34 5.79 -11.92 -8.12
CA PRO A 34 5.35 -10.54 -8.19
C PRO A 34 3.85 -10.38 -8.47
N LEU A 35 3.28 -11.24 -9.31
CA LEU A 35 1.86 -11.23 -9.63
C LEU A 35 0.99 -11.56 -8.40
N ARG A 36 1.39 -12.56 -7.61
CA ARG A 36 0.72 -12.89 -6.35
C ARG A 36 0.81 -11.76 -5.34
N ALA A 37 1.98 -11.16 -5.16
CA ALA A 37 2.15 -10.02 -4.27
C ALA A 37 1.29 -8.82 -4.68
N ALA A 38 1.18 -8.55 -5.99
CA ALA A 38 0.31 -7.49 -6.51
C ALA A 38 -1.18 -7.80 -6.26
N ALA A 39 -1.61 -9.04 -6.50
CA ALA A 39 -2.97 -9.50 -6.24
C ALA A 39 -3.33 -9.39 -4.75
N ASP A 40 -2.42 -9.80 -3.86
CA ASP A 40 -2.61 -9.69 -2.41
C ASP A 40 -2.77 -8.22 -1.99
N ARG A 41 -1.92 -7.31 -2.49
CA ARG A 41 -2.05 -5.86 -2.20
C ARG A 41 -3.37 -5.29 -2.70
N ALA A 42 -3.80 -5.66 -3.89
CA ALA A 42 -5.09 -5.23 -4.44
C ALA A 42 -6.26 -5.72 -3.57
N ALA A 43 -6.22 -6.98 -3.14
CA ALA A 43 -7.23 -7.56 -2.26
C ALA A 43 -7.27 -6.89 -0.88
N LEU A 44 -6.10 -6.65 -0.28
CA LEU A 44 -5.98 -5.96 1.01
C LEU A 44 -6.52 -4.52 0.93
N ARG A 45 -6.24 -3.81 -0.17
CA ARG A 45 -6.80 -2.49 -0.39
C ARG A 45 -8.32 -2.53 -0.44
N ARG A 46 -8.91 -3.43 -1.22
CA ARG A 46 -10.38 -3.57 -1.30
C ARG A 46 -11.02 -3.89 0.05
N ARG A 47 -10.36 -4.73 0.86
CA ARG A 47 -10.92 -5.21 2.12
C ARG A 47 -10.76 -4.21 3.28
N PHE A 48 -9.62 -3.55 3.37
CA PHE A 48 -9.23 -2.78 4.57
C PHE A 48 -9.04 -1.28 4.32
N HIS A 49 -9.17 -0.81 3.09
CA HIS A 49 -9.08 0.60 2.75
C HIS A 49 -10.48 1.17 2.52
N ASP A 50 -10.73 2.30 3.17
CA ASP A 50 -11.92 3.10 2.95
C ASP A 50 -11.46 4.41 2.29
N ASP A 51 -11.84 4.60 1.03
CA ASP A 51 -11.43 5.77 0.25
C ASP A 51 -11.98 7.08 0.83
N HIS A 52 -13.14 7.05 1.50
CA HIS A 52 -13.70 8.23 2.17
C HIS A 52 -12.87 8.62 3.38
N VAL A 53 -12.57 7.67 4.28
CA VAL A 53 -11.71 7.90 5.45
C VAL A 53 -10.34 8.42 5.02
N HIS A 54 -9.77 7.82 3.98
CA HIS A 54 -8.49 8.23 3.42
C HIS A 54 -8.54 9.66 2.90
N ALA A 55 -9.54 10.02 2.11
CA ALA A 55 -9.69 11.35 1.53
C ALA A 55 -9.90 12.45 2.59
N VAL A 56 -10.68 12.16 3.64
CA VAL A 56 -10.94 13.10 4.75
C VAL A 56 -9.67 13.44 5.53
N HIS A 57 -8.79 12.46 5.74
CA HIS A 57 -7.61 12.63 6.59
C HIS A 57 -6.33 12.91 5.82
N ARG A 58 -6.32 12.73 4.49
CA ARG A 58 -5.13 12.94 3.66
C ARG A 58 -4.67 14.40 3.75
N PRO A 59 -3.41 14.68 4.16
CA PRO A 59 -2.89 16.05 4.22
C PRO A 59 -2.93 16.74 2.87
N ALA A 60 -3.15 18.06 2.87
CA ALA A 60 -3.22 18.86 1.65
C ALA A 60 -1.82 19.13 1.05
N ASP A 61 -0.80 19.30 1.89
CA ASP A 61 0.55 19.53 1.41
C ASP A 61 1.18 18.24 0.87
N ALA A 62 1.97 18.38 -0.19
CA ALA A 62 2.50 17.25 -0.95
C ALA A 62 3.49 16.38 -0.14
N ALA A 63 4.25 16.98 0.78
CA ALA A 63 5.23 16.26 1.59
C ALA A 63 4.53 15.36 2.61
N SER A 64 3.65 15.93 3.45
CA SER A 64 2.84 15.17 4.41
C SER A 64 1.95 14.14 3.72
N ALA A 65 1.36 14.48 2.55
CA ALA A 65 0.55 13.52 1.79
C ALA A 65 1.38 12.32 1.33
N SER A 66 2.62 12.52 0.91
CA SER A 66 3.50 11.41 0.53
C SER A 66 3.81 10.47 1.69
N LEU A 67 4.11 11.04 2.87
CA LEU A 67 4.34 10.25 4.08
C LEU A 67 3.06 9.48 4.47
N PHE A 68 1.90 10.12 4.36
CA PHE A 68 0.61 9.51 4.66
C PHE A 68 0.30 8.31 3.75
N GLU A 69 0.60 8.40 2.44
CA GLU A 69 0.47 7.27 1.52
C GLU A 69 1.38 6.10 1.92
N SER A 70 2.63 6.40 2.31
CA SER A 70 3.58 5.39 2.79
C SER A 70 3.06 4.65 4.02
N LEU A 71 2.55 5.39 5.01
CA LEU A 71 1.97 4.80 6.23
C LEU A 71 0.70 4.01 5.94
N SER A 72 -0.17 4.51 5.05
CA SER A 72 -1.40 3.83 4.64
C SER A 72 -1.10 2.51 3.93
N ALA A 73 -0.11 2.48 3.05
CA ALA A 73 0.34 1.26 2.39
C ALA A 73 0.95 0.26 3.37
N ALA A 74 1.80 0.73 4.30
CA ALA A 74 2.38 -0.11 5.34
C ALA A 74 1.31 -0.74 6.25
N ARG A 75 0.27 0.03 6.61
CA ARG A 75 -0.87 -0.47 7.37
C ARG A 75 -1.56 -1.65 6.67
N LEU A 76 -1.85 -1.51 5.38
CA LEU A 76 -2.51 -2.56 4.61
C LEU A 76 -1.65 -3.82 4.52
N ASP A 77 -0.36 -3.67 4.23
CA ASP A 77 0.58 -4.79 4.17
C ASP A 77 0.67 -5.49 5.54
N ALA A 78 0.73 -4.73 6.65
CA ALA A 78 0.78 -5.28 8.00
C ALA A 78 -0.50 -6.03 8.39
N LEU A 79 -1.68 -5.54 8.03
CA LEU A 79 -2.95 -6.25 8.22
C LEU A 79 -2.96 -7.58 7.47
N GLY A 80 -2.50 -7.57 6.21
CA GLY A 80 -2.40 -8.78 5.41
C GLY A 80 -1.50 -9.83 6.02
N VAL A 81 -0.33 -9.44 6.49
CA VAL A 81 0.64 -10.33 7.14
C VAL A 81 0.08 -10.96 8.42
N ARG A 82 -0.64 -10.18 9.23
CA ARG A 82 -1.27 -10.66 10.46
C ARG A 82 -2.42 -11.63 10.17
N TRP A 83 -3.09 -11.45 9.05
CA TRP A 83 -4.29 -12.19 8.74
C TRP A 83 -4.02 -13.51 8.01
N LEU A 84 -3.01 -13.53 7.12
CA LEU A 84 -2.71 -14.70 6.27
C LEU A 84 -1.20 -14.89 6.12
N ALA A 85 -0.68 -16.02 6.61
CA ALA A 85 0.73 -16.37 6.49
C ALA A 85 1.24 -16.43 5.03
N GLY A 86 0.37 -16.80 4.07
CA GLY A 86 0.70 -16.82 2.64
C GLY A 86 0.95 -15.40 2.09
N VAL A 87 0.17 -14.42 2.54
CA VAL A 87 0.36 -13.01 2.18
C VAL A 87 1.71 -12.49 2.67
N ALA A 88 2.10 -12.83 3.91
CA ALA A 88 3.41 -12.45 4.44
C ALA A 88 4.54 -12.93 3.52
N LYS A 89 4.51 -14.20 3.10
CA LYS A 89 5.51 -14.76 2.19
C LYS A 89 5.57 -14.05 0.84
N ASN A 90 4.40 -13.70 0.28
CA ASN A 90 4.33 -13.01 -1.00
C ASN A 90 4.84 -11.56 -0.90
N LEU A 91 4.40 -10.80 0.11
CA LEU A 91 4.76 -9.40 0.28
C LEU A 91 6.25 -9.22 0.60
N VAL A 92 6.81 -10.05 1.48
CA VAL A 92 8.24 -10.01 1.84
C VAL A 92 9.13 -10.60 0.74
N GLY A 93 8.70 -11.68 0.10
CA GLY A 93 9.46 -12.31 -0.98
C GLY A 93 9.47 -11.53 -2.29
N PHE A 94 8.49 -10.63 -2.49
CA PHE A 94 8.37 -9.79 -3.69
C PHE A 94 8.03 -8.35 -3.32
N PRO A 95 8.97 -7.63 -2.68
CA PRO A 95 8.74 -6.31 -2.11
C PRO A 95 8.49 -5.20 -3.15
N GLY A 96 8.70 -5.49 -4.43
CA GLY A 96 8.66 -4.49 -5.47
C GLY A 96 9.95 -3.65 -5.56
N VAL A 97 9.98 -2.75 -6.52
CA VAL A 97 11.16 -1.91 -6.82
C VAL A 97 11.17 -0.60 -6.05
N ASP A 98 10.12 -0.28 -5.29
CA ASP A 98 10.07 0.97 -4.56
C ASP A 98 11.21 1.08 -3.52
N ALA A 99 11.72 2.31 -3.36
CA ALA A 99 12.75 2.65 -2.38
C ALA A 99 12.16 3.38 -1.15
N ASP A 100 10.87 3.20 -0.88
CA ASP A 100 10.16 3.86 0.21
C ASP A 100 10.58 3.26 1.58
N GLY A 101 11.64 3.84 2.14
CA GLY A 101 12.18 3.42 3.44
C GLY A 101 11.20 3.64 4.60
N LEU A 102 10.38 4.69 4.56
CA LEU A 102 9.37 4.93 5.60
C LEU A 102 8.29 3.85 5.58
N ARG A 103 7.81 3.47 4.41
CA ARG A 103 6.82 2.38 4.28
C ARG A 103 7.34 1.08 4.88
N TRP A 104 8.58 0.70 4.57
CA TRP A 104 9.17 -0.54 5.09
C TRP A 104 9.47 -0.46 6.59
N LEU A 105 9.92 0.69 7.08
CA LEU A 105 10.09 0.93 8.51
C LEU A 105 8.75 0.82 9.27
N ALA A 106 7.71 1.46 8.75
CA ALA A 106 6.36 1.39 9.30
C ALA A 106 5.79 -0.05 9.23
N PHE A 107 6.04 -0.77 8.12
CA PHE A 107 5.67 -2.18 8.01
C PHE A 107 6.29 -3.03 9.12
N GLU A 108 7.58 -2.87 9.43
CA GLU A 108 8.23 -3.57 10.55
C GLU A 108 7.54 -3.26 11.89
N GLN A 109 7.28 -1.97 12.15
CA GLN A 109 6.63 -1.54 13.39
C GLN A 109 5.19 -2.07 13.51
N PHE A 110 4.44 -2.06 12.42
CA PHE A 110 3.03 -2.43 12.42
C PHE A 110 2.81 -3.95 12.40
N SER A 111 3.65 -4.70 11.71
CA SER A 111 3.49 -6.15 11.54
C SER A 111 4.31 -6.98 12.52
N GLY A 112 5.42 -6.45 13.04
CA GLY A 112 6.43 -7.20 13.76
C GLY A 112 7.31 -8.10 12.86
N VAL A 113 7.16 -8.00 11.54
CA VAL A 113 7.94 -8.77 10.56
C VAL A 113 9.04 -7.89 9.99
N THR A 114 10.26 -8.41 9.98
CA THR A 114 11.43 -7.70 9.43
C THR A 114 11.27 -7.48 7.92
N ALA A 115 11.63 -6.29 7.45
CA ALA A 115 11.70 -5.98 6.03
C ALA A 115 12.67 -6.92 5.29
N PRO A 116 12.42 -7.19 4.00
CA PRO A 116 13.28 -8.06 3.21
C PRO A 116 14.73 -7.52 3.14
N PRO A 117 15.73 -8.40 2.97
CA PRO A 117 17.14 -8.00 2.96
C PRO A 117 17.46 -6.84 2.02
N GLU A 118 16.81 -6.79 0.85
CA GLU A 118 17.00 -5.77 -0.19
C GLU A 118 16.48 -4.38 0.25
N LYS A 119 15.70 -4.31 1.31
CA LYS A 119 15.14 -3.06 1.84
C LYS A 119 15.82 -2.57 3.13
N ARG A 120 16.78 -3.31 3.66
CA ARG A 120 17.43 -2.98 4.94
C ARG A 120 18.11 -1.62 4.94
N ASP A 121 18.80 -1.26 3.86
CA ASP A 121 19.52 0.00 3.78
C ASP A 121 18.55 1.20 3.76
N VAL A 122 17.46 1.12 2.99
CA VAL A 122 16.46 2.20 2.97
C VAL A 122 15.70 2.30 4.27
N VAL A 123 15.46 1.18 4.97
CA VAL A 123 14.88 1.18 6.33
C VAL A 123 15.82 1.83 7.34
N ALA A 124 17.12 1.50 7.28
CA ALA A 124 18.13 2.09 8.16
C ALA A 124 18.23 3.60 7.95
N LEU A 125 18.24 4.06 6.69
CA LEU A 125 18.22 5.49 6.36
C LEU A 125 16.96 6.18 6.86
N ALA A 126 15.78 5.59 6.65
CA ALA A 126 14.52 6.14 7.15
C ALA A 126 14.51 6.24 8.68
N ARG A 127 15.01 5.21 9.38
CA ARG A 127 15.11 5.20 10.84
C ARG A 127 16.07 6.27 11.34
N ALA A 128 17.20 6.48 10.68
CA ALA A 128 18.18 7.49 11.06
C ALA A 128 17.68 8.94 10.80
N ALA A 129 16.77 9.12 9.87
CA ALA A 129 16.18 10.42 9.55
C ALA A 129 15.07 10.85 10.54
N LEU A 130 14.56 9.92 11.35
CA LEU A 130 13.48 10.21 12.30
C LEU A 130 14.04 10.51 13.70
N THR A 131 13.47 11.52 14.36
CA THR A 131 13.76 11.78 15.78
C THR A 131 13.18 10.67 16.68
N PRO A 132 13.66 10.51 17.91
CA PRO A 132 13.12 9.56 18.88
C PRO A 132 11.59 9.72 19.09
N ASP A 133 11.09 10.95 19.12
CA ASP A 133 9.66 11.25 19.30
C ASP A 133 8.85 10.77 18.09
N LEU A 134 9.36 10.95 16.87
CA LEU A 134 8.71 10.45 15.66
C LEU A 134 8.74 8.92 15.61
N LEU A 135 9.81 8.28 16.06
CA LEU A 135 9.87 6.81 16.15
C LEU A 135 8.86 6.28 17.18
N THR A 136 8.72 6.96 18.32
CA THR A 136 7.69 6.61 19.30
C THR A 136 6.29 6.77 18.72
N GLY A 137 5.99 7.91 18.08
CA GLY A 137 4.70 8.14 17.43
C GLY A 137 4.40 7.13 16.32
N LEU A 138 5.43 6.67 15.59
CA LEU A 138 5.27 5.62 14.60
C LEU A 138 4.90 4.27 15.27
N ALA A 139 5.53 3.95 16.41
CA ALA A 139 5.19 2.75 17.18
C ALA A 139 3.76 2.83 17.76
N ASP A 140 3.30 4.00 18.18
CA ASP A 140 1.93 4.21 18.68
C ASP A 140 0.88 3.94 17.60
N LEU A 141 1.16 4.29 16.33
CA LEU A 141 0.29 3.99 15.19
C LEU A 141 0.06 2.48 15.00
N ALA A 142 0.98 1.63 15.44
CA ALA A 142 0.83 0.18 15.34
C ALA A 142 -0.41 -0.35 16.07
N SER A 143 -0.77 0.27 17.19
CA SER A 143 -1.96 -0.08 17.98
C SER A 143 -3.28 0.24 17.28
N LEU A 144 -3.26 1.19 16.33
CA LEU A 144 -4.43 1.69 15.61
C LEU A 144 -4.63 1.03 14.24
N THR A 145 -3.75 0.10 13.83
CA THR A 145 -3.78 -0.47 12.47
C THR A 145 -5.10 -1.13 12.09
N THR A 146 -5.85 -1.68 13.05
CA THR A 146 -7.15 -2.33 12.82
C THR A 146 -8.32 -1.36 12.76
N GLU A 147 -8.15 -0.14 13.28
CA GLU A 147 -9.18 0.90 13.33
C GLU A 147 -8.79 2.02 12.34
N HIS A 148 -9.45 2.04 11.16
CA HIS A 148 -9.00 2.86 10.04
C HIS A 148 -9.13 4.37 10.30
N TRP A 149 -10.22 4.82 10.95
CA TRP A 149 -10.44 6.24 11.22
C TRP A 149 -9.39 6.82 12.18
N GLY A 150 -9.20 6.18 13.33
CA GLY A 150 -8.21 6.63 14.31
C GLY A 150 -6.77 6.53 13.80
N PHE A 151 -6.47 5.47 13.02
CA PHE A 151 -5.19 5.36 12.32
C PHE A 151 -4.97 6.55 11.37
N ALA A 152 -5.92 6.83 10.49
CA ALA A 152 -5.80 7.88 9.48
C ALA A 152 -5.66 9.27 10.14
N ALA A 153 -6.48 9.57 11.15
CA ALA A 153 -6.39 10.82 11.89
C ALA A 153 -5.04 11.01 12.60
N SER A 154 -4.52 9.94 13.22
CA SER A 154 -3.24 9.97 13.92
C SER A 154 -2.04 10.01 12.97
N ALA A 155 -2.10 9.26 11.87
CA ALA A 155 -1.10 9.29 10.81
C ALA A 155 -0.99 10.68 10.16
N ALA A 156 -2.12 11.36 9.92
CA ALA A 156 -2.12 12.72 9.37
C ALA A 156 -1.39 13.70 10.29
N ARG A 157 -1.64 13.64 11.61
CA ARG A 157 -0.93 14.48 12.60
C ARG A 157 0.57 14.14 12.65
N TRP A 158 0.91 12.87 12.64
CA TRP A 158 2.30 12.42 12.59
C TRP A 158 3.01 12.95 11.34
N CYS A 159 2.38 12.84 10.16
CA CYS A 159 2.93 13.33 8.89
C CYS A 159 3.15 14.85 8.90
N ALA A 160 2.23 15.63 9.48
CA ALA A 160 2.38 17.08 9.61
C ALA A 160 3.61 17.45 10.46
N THR A 161 3.92 16.67 11.51
CA THR A 161 5.12 16.88 12.33
C THR A 161 6.39 16.42 11.60
N ALA A 162 6.33 15.29 10.90
CA ALA A 162 7.47 14.68 10.24
C ALA A 162 7.90 15.40 8.95
N SER A 163 6.98 16.01 8.23
CA SER A 163 7.26 16.66 6.93
C SER A 163 8.27 17.81 7.02
N GLY A 164 8.39 18.44 8.17
CA GLY A 164 9.41 19.45 8.42
C GLY A 164 10.81 18.91 8.75
N GLN A 165 10.95 17.60 8.97
CA GLN A 165 12.17 16.96 9.45
C GLN A 165 12.74 15.91 8.50
N VAL A 166 11.88 15.27 7.68
CA VAL A 166 12.30 14.26 6.71
C VAL A 166 12.67 14.94 5.39
N PRO A 167 13.92 14.80 4.89
CA PRO A 167 14.25 15.27 3.55
C PRO A 167 13.39 14.53 2.53
N VAL A 168 12.52 15.26 1.83
CA VAL A 168 11.59 14.71 0.83
C VAL A 168 12.29 14.50 -0.52
N ASP A 169 13.54 14.10 -0.51
CA ASP A 169 14.32 13.87 -1.74
C ASP A 169 14.54 12.37 -1.98
N VAL A 170 13.44 11.63 -1.97
CA VAL A 170 13.43 10.28 -2.55
C VAL A 170 12.83 10.41 -3.95
N PRO A 171 13.58 10.06 -5.03
CA PRO A 171 13.06 10.14 -6.39
C PRO A 171 11.77 9.33 -6.47
N ARG A 172 10.64 10.00 -6.65
CA ARG A 172 9.38 9.35 -6.97
C ARG A 172 9.51 8.72 -8.35
N GLN A 173 9.85 7.45 -8.39
CA GLN A 173 9.45 6.68 -9.56
C GLN A 173 7.93 6.59 -9.49
N ALA A 174 7.27 7.38 -10.34
CA ALA A 174 5.86 7.23 -10.59
C ALA A 174 5.66 5.77 -11.00
N GLY A 175 4.98 5.00 -10.14
CA GLY A 175 4.54 3.66 -10.51
C GLY A 175 3.80 3.72 -11.85
N PRO A 176 3.72 2.64 -12.62
CA PRO A 176 3.08 2.65 -13.91
C PRO A 176 1.68 3.25 -13.78
N ARG A 177 1.48 4.42 -14.39
CA ARG A 177 0.15 5.01 -14.53
C ARG A 177 -0.59 4.10 -15.49
N PHE A 178 -1.46 3.26 -14.96
CA PHE A 178 -2.42 2.55 -15.79
C PHE A 178 -3.37 3.61 -16.35
N ASN A 179 -3.13 3.97 -17.61
CA ASN A 179 -4.03 4.80 -18.37
C ASN A 179 -5.25 3.92 -18.67
N ILE A 180 -6.34 4.11 -17.94
CA ILE A 180 -7.61 3.50 -18.28
C ILE A 180 -8.08 4.22 -19.55
N PRO A 181 -8.18 3.57 -20.72
CA PRO A 181 -8.78 4.22 -21.87
C PRO A 181 -10.23 4.52 -21.55
N ASP A 182 -10.68 5.75 -21.86
CA ASP A 182 -12.07 6.15 -21.74
C ASP A 182 -12.95 5.11 -22.41
N ALA A 183 -13.98 4.65 -21.71
CA ALA A 183 -14.95 3.71 -22.25
C ALA A 183 -15.53 4.32 -23.55
N PRO A 184 -15.60 3.54 -24.65
CA PRO A 184 -16.22 4.03 -25.88
C PRO A 184 -17.67 4.42 -25.58
N GLY A 185 -18.01 5.68 -25.87
CA GLY A 185 -19.27 6.31 -25.55
C GLY A 185 -20.44 5.39 -25.96
N GLY A 186 -21.22 5.00 -24.96
CA GLY A 186 -22.46 4.28 -25.17
C GLY A 186 -23.42 5.18 -25.95
N THR A 187 -23.74 4.80 -27.17
CA THR A 187 -24.84 5.35 -27.96
C THR A 187 -26.14 5.07 -27.19
N ASP A 188 -26.78 6.15 -26.73
CA ASP A 188 -28.10 6.11 -26.10
C ASP A 188 -29.15 5.57 -27.10
N PRO A 189 -29.77 4.40 -26.86
CA PRO A 189 -30.75 3.81 -27.79
C PRO A 189 -32.13 4.49 -27.72
N ARG A 190 -32.29 5.64 -27.05
CA ARG A 190 -33.59 6.30 -26.86
C ARG A 190 -33.78 7.56 -27.74
N ARG A 191 -33.01 7.73 -28.80
CA ARG A 191 -33.29 8.73 -29.83
C ARG A 191 -33.58 8.04 -31.16
N GLY A 192 -34.80 7.64 -31.32
CA GLY A 192 -35.44 7.19 -32.51
C GLY A 192 -36.94 7.35 -32.35
#